data_f414ec2cde03d348183c08f87c86fc23
#
_entry.id   f414ec2cde03d348183c08f87c86fc23
#
_cell.length_a   1.000
_cell.length_b   1.000
_cell.length_c   1.000
_cell.angle_alpha   90.00
_cell.angle_beta   90.00
_cell.angle_gamma   90.00
#
_symmetry.space_group_name_H-M   'P 1'
#
loop_
_entity.id
_entity.type
_entity.pdbx_description
1 polymer ?
#
loop_
_entity_poly.entity_id
_entity_poly.type
_entity_poly.pdbx_seq_one_letter_code
_entity_poly.pdbx_strand_id
1 'polypeptide(L)'
;MSLQVELVSAESKVWSGTARMVIAKTIEGEIGVLAGHEPTLAVLAPGQVTIRGEGGETVVAHVEDGGFLSIDHDRVTVVADTAALVSGSAR
;
A
#
# COMPACT_ATOMS: atom_id res chain seq x y z
N MET A 1 2.47 -16.54 5.55
CA MET A 1 2.71 -15.94 4.25
C MET A 1 2.59 -14.43 4.35
N SER A 2 3.46 -13.72 3.67
CA SER A 2 3.51 -12.28 3.82
C SER A 2 3.69 -11.62 2.47
N LEU A 3 3.39 -10.33 2.45
CA LEU A 3 3.59 -9.48 1.29
C LEU A 3 4.85 -8.65 1.48
N GLN A 4 5.56 -8.41 0.40
CA GLN A 4 6.62 -7.42 0.35
C GLN A 4 6.00 -6.13 -0.17
N VAL A 5 6.02 -5.08 0.65
CA VAL A 5 5.31 -3.86 0.33
C VAL A 5 6.30 -2.71 0.21
N GLU A 6 6.15 -1.94 -0.86
CA GLU A 6 6.89 -0.71 -1.04
C GLU A 6 5.93 0.42 -1.34
N LEU A 7 6.09 1.51 -0.63
CA LEU A 7 5.31 2.72 -0.83
C LEU A 7 6.27 3.81 -1.27
N VAL A 8 6.11 4.27 -2.50
CA VAL A 8 7.06 5.15 -3.15
C VAL A 8 6.35 6.41 -3.61
N SER A 9 6.91 7.56 -3.30
CA SER A 9 6.46 8.82 -3.89
C SER A 9 7.44 9.24 -4.96
N ALA A 10 7.09 10.30 -5.69
CA ALA A 10 7.93 10.80 -6.76
C ALA A 10 9.33 11.16 -6.28
N GLU A 11 9.46 11.51 -5.02
CA GLU A 11 10.73 12.00 -4.50
C GLU A 11 11.50 10.97 -3.71
N SER A 12 10.83 9.98 -3.16
CA SER A 12 11.55 9.05 -2.29
C SER A 12 10.70 7.84 -1.96
N LYS A 13 11.37 6.84 -1.41
CA LYS A 13 10.67 5.72 -0.83
C LYS A 13 10.12 6.14 0.53
N VAL A 14 8.81 6.06 0.70
CA VAL A 14 8.14 6.51 1.90
C VAL A 14 8.16 5.40 2.96
N TRP A 15 7.98 4.15 2.54
CA TRP A 15 7.94 3.03 3.48
C TRP A 15 8.21 1.74 2.73
N SER A 16 8.86 0.80 3.38
CA SER A 16 8.98 -0.54 2.84
C SER A 16 9.05 -1.53 3.99
N GLY A 17 8.56 -2.73 3.74
CA GLY A 17 8.57 -3.77 4.75
C GLY A 17 7.69 -4.91 4.35
N THR A 18 7.48 -5.83 5.30
CA THR A 18 6.58 -6.96 5.10
C THR A 18 5.24 -6.64 5.74
N ALA A 19 4.19 -7.22 5.17
CA ALA A 19 2.85 -6.98 5.67
C ALA A 19 2.00 -8.21 5.47
N ARG A 20 0.93 -8.29 6.26
CA ARG A 20 -0.05 -9.35 6.11
C ARG A 20 -1.14 -8.93 5.13
N MET A 21 -1.47 -7.65 5.09
CA MET A 21 -2.57 -7.15 4.28
C MET A 21 -2.33 -5.70 3.92
N VAL A 22 -2.76 -5.34 2.72
CA VAL A 22 -2.75 -3.94 2.26
C VAL A 22 -4.17 -3.61 1.83
N ILE A 23 -4.68 -2.49 2.31
CA ILE A 23 -6.00 -1.99 1.93
C ILE A 23 -5.81 -0.64 1.25
N ALA A 24 -6.32 -0.51 0.05
CA ALA A 24 -6.15 0.71 -0.71
C ALA A 24 -7.45 1.08 -1.40
N LYS A 25 -7.59 2.35 -1.73
CA LYS A 25 -8.75 2.82 -2.45
C LYS A 25 -8.38 3.00 -3.91
N THR A 26 -9.06 2.28 -4.79
CA THR A 26 -8.86 2.42 -6.22
C THR A 26 -10.01 3.20 -6.82
N ILE A 27 -9.85 3.61 -8.09
CA ILE A 27 -10.91 4.32 -8.77
C ILE A 27 -12.15 3.45 -8.95
N GLU A 28 -12.02 2.14 -8.78
CA GLU A 28 -13.15 1.22 -8.90
C GLU A 28 -13.68 0.78 -7.54
N GLY A 29 -13.10 1.25 -6.46
CA GLY A 29 -13.52 0.87 -5.13
C GLY A 29 -12.33 0.44 -4.30
N GLU A 30 -12.64 0.01 -3.08
CA GLU A 30 -11.61 -0.41 -2.15
C GLU A 30 -11.12 -1.81 -2.49
N ILE A 31 -9.81 -2.02 -2.38
CA ILE A 31 -9.22 -3.33 -2.61
C ILE A 31 -8.45 -3.76 -1.37
N GLY A 32 -8.58 -5.03 -1.02
CA GLY A 32 -7.78 -5.64 0.03
C GLY A 32 -6.86 -6.67 -0.59
N VAL A 33 -5.58 -6.61 -0.24
CA VAL A 33 -4.57 -7.48 -0.83
C VAL A 33 -4.00 -8.37 0.25
N LEU A 34 -4.07 -9.66 0.02
CA LEU A 34 -3.46 -10.67 0.87
C LEU A 34 -2.45 -11.46 0.05
N ALA A 35 -1.60 -12.21 0.73
CA ALA A 35 -0.67 -13.09 0.04
C ALA A 35 -1.42 -14.03 -0.88
N GLY A 36 -0.86 -14.28 -2.05
CA GLY A 36 -1.51 -15.13 -3.04
C GLY A 36 -2.43 -14.39 -3.98
N HIS A 37 -2.53 -13.08 -3.85
CA HIS A 37 -3.37 -12.29 -4.76
C HIS A 37 -2.81 -12.39 -6.16
N GLU A 38 -3.70 -12.52 -7.14
CA GLU A 38 -3.25 -12.62 -8.53
C GLU A 38 -2.64 -11.31 -8.98
N PRO A 39 -1.75 -11.35 -9.96
CA PRO A 39 -1.11 -10.11 -10.45
C PRO A 39 -2.15 -9.12 -10.90
N THR A 40 -1.99 -7.88 -10.46
CA THR A 40 -2.98 -6.84 -10.69
C THR A 40 -2.29 -5.50 -10.78
N LEU A 41 -2.78 -4.66 -11.67
CA LEU A 41 -2.37 -3.27 -11.75
C LEU A 41 -3.63 -2.43 -11.63
N ALA A 42 -3.68 -1.55 -10.64
CA ALA A 42 -4.85 -0.75 -10.37
C ALA A 42 -4.48 0.71 -10.26
N VAL A 43 -5.42 1.57 -10.60
CA VAL A 43 -5.24 3.02 -10.45
C VAL A 43 -5.82 3.41 -9.09
N LEU A 44 -5.02 4.09 -8.30
CA LEU A 44 -5.44 4.53 -6.98
C LEU A 44 -6.24 5.81 -7.07
N ALA A 45 -7.27 5.88 -6.24
CA ALA A 45 -7.98 7.12 -5.99
C ALA A 45 -7.28 7.84 -4.84
N PRO A 46 -7.45 9.17 -4.72
CA PRO A 46 -6.95 9.87 -3.56
C PRO A 46 -7.56 9.28 -2.29
N GLY A 47 -6.76 9.14 -1.27
CA GLY A 47 -7.24 8.58 -0.03
C GLY A 47 -6.12 7.89 0.73
N GLN A 48 -6.51 6.96 1.57
CA GLN A 48 -5.57 6.30 2.46
C GLN A 48 -5.21 4.92 1.98
N VAL A 49 -3.96 4.55 2.21
CA VAL A 49 -3.48 3.19 2.03
C VAL A 49 -3.12 2.67 3.42
N THR A 50 -3.71 1.56 3.80
CA THR A 50 -3.49 0.97 5.10
C THR A 50 -2.69 -0.30 4.94
N ILE A 51 -1.59 -0.41 5.66
CA ILE A 51 -0.70 -1.56 5.62
C ILE A 51 -0.73 -2.20 6.98
N ARG A 52 -1.20 -3.44 7.05
CA ARG A 52 -1.27 -4.18 8.30
C ARG A 52 -0.08 -5.12 8.37
N GLY A 53 0.80 -4.87 9.32
CA GLY A 53 1.99 -5.67 9.51
C GLY A 53 1.70 -7.01 10.15
N GLU A 54 2.68 -7.88 10.09
CA GLU A 54 2.52 -9.23 10.61
C GLU A 54 2.54 -9.27 12.13
N GLY A 55 3.15 -8.29 12.75
CA GLY A 55 3.19 -8.20 14.20
C GLY A 55 2.04 -7.42 14.80
N GLY A 56 1.05 -7.07 14.00
CA GLY A 56 -0.10 -6.32 14.50
C GLY A 56 0.01 -4.82 14.34
N GLU A 57 1.14 -4.33 13.89
CA GLU A 57 1.29 -2.89 13.66
C GLU A 57 0.52 -2.48 12.43
N THR A 58 0.12 -1.21 12.39
CA THR A 58 -0.62 -0.66 11.26
C THR A 58 0.05 0.62 10.81
N VAL A 59 0.29 0.71 9.52
CA VAL A 59 0.85 1.90 8.90
C VAL A 59 -0.21 2.47 7.98
N VAL A 60 -0.49 3.75 8.12
CA VAL A 60 -1.47 4.44 7.28
C VAL A 60 -0.76 5.56 6.55
N ALA A 61 -0.92 5.56 5.24
CA ALA A 61 -0.36 6.60 4.39
C ALA A 61 -1.49 7.30 3.64
N HIS A 62 -1.29 8.57 3.38
CA HIS A 62 -2.25 9.36 2.62
C HIS A 62 -1.67 9.60 1.23
N VAL A 63 -2.44 9.28 0.21
CA VAL A 63 -2.10 9.50 -1.19
C VAL A 63 -2.98 10.64 -1.69
N GLU A 64 -2.38 11.77 -2.03
CA GLU A 64 -3.16 12.96 -2.32
C GLU A 64 -3.77 12.95 -3.71
N ASP A 65 -2.99 12.58 -4.69
CA ASP A 65 -3.40 12.71 -6.07
C ASP A 65 -3.63 11.38 -6.75
N GLY A 66 -3.68 10.29 -5.96
CA GLY A 66 -3.78 8.98 -6.53
C GLY A 66 -2.43 8.44 -6.97
N GLY A 67 -2.46 7.41 -7.79
CA GLY A 67 -1.25 6.76 -8.22
C GLY A 67 -1.57 5.38 -8.75
N PHE A 68 -0.63 4.45 -8.58
CA PHE A 68 -0.78 3.10 -9.06
C PHE A 68 -0.47 2.10 -7.99
N LEU A 69 -1.18 0.99 -8.02
CA LEU A 69 -0.95 -0.16 -7.15
C LEU A 69 -0.61 -1.34 -8.04
N SER A 70 0.53 -1.96 -7.79
CA SER A 70 0.98 -3.12 -8.56
C SER A 70 1.12 -4.30 -7.62
N ILE A 71 0.56 -5.43 -8.01
CA ILE A 71 0.65 -6.66 -7.24
C ILE A 71 1.24 -7.72 -8.14
N ASP A 72 2.33 -8.35 -7.71
CA ASP A 72 3.00 -9.37 -8.49
C ASP A 72 3.83 -10.25 -7.56
N HIS A 73 3.50 -11.55 -7.51
CA HIS A 73 4.24 -12.53 -6.72
C HIS A 73 4.42 -12.08 -5.28
N ASP A 74 3.31 -11.72 -4.63
CA ASP A 74 3.30 -11.26 -3.24
C ASP A 74 4.12 -9.99 -3.01
N ARG A 75 4.43 -9.27 -4.08
CA ARG A 75 5.09 -7.99 -3.99
C ARG A 75 4.07 -6.91 -4.34
N VAL A 76 3.87 -5.99 -3.42
CA VAL A 76 2.92 -4.90 -3.60
C VAL A 76 3.70 -3.59 -3.67
N THR A 77 3.52 -2.88 -4.75
CA THR A 77 4.18 -1.59 -4.93
C THR A 77 3.11 -0.52 -5.11
N VAL A 78 3.18 0.50 -4.26
CA VAL A 78 2.29 1.66 -4.36
C VAL A 78 3.15 2.83 -4.80
N VAL A 79 2.79 3.42 -5.93
CA VAL A 79 3.51 4.56 -6.49
C VAL A 79 2.55 5.72 -6.59
N ALA A 80 2.92 6.85 -5.99
CA ALA A 80 2.09 8.03 -5.99
C ALA A 80 2.97 9.27 -6.17
N ASP A 81 2.38 10.32 -6.73
CA ASP A 81 3.11 11.59 -6.81
C ASP A 81 3.44 12.12 -5.43
N THR A 82 2.44 12.13 -4.58
CA THR A 82 2.60 12.63 -3.22
C THR A 82 2.01 11.61 -2.26
N ALA A 83 2.82 11.15 -1.35
CA ALA A 83 2.38 10.22 -0.33
C ALA A 83 3.09 10.56 0.97
N ALA A 84 2.36 10.49 2.06
CA ALA A 84 2.92 10.81 3.37
C ALA A 84 2.34 9.86 4.39
N LEU A 85 3.18 9.44 5.33
CA LEU A 85 2.71 8.63 6.43
C LEU A 85 1.85 9.49 7.35
N VAL A 86 0.63 9.04 7.59
CA VAL A 86 -0.29 9.73 8.48
C VAL A 86 -0.15 9.17 9.88
N SER A 87 0.01 7.85 9.97
CA SER A 87 0.13 7.19 11.24
C SER A 87 0.96 5.95 11.05
N GLY A 88 1.97 5.81 11.85
CA GLY A 88 2.75 4.59 11.90
C GLY A 88 2.69 4.09 13.30
N SER A 89 1.92 3.06 13.54
CA SER A 89 1.71 2.58 14.89
C SER A 89 2.54 1.36 15.15
N ALA A 90 3.31 1.41 16.19
CA ALA A 90 4.02 0.27 16.70
C ALA A 90 3.35 -0.29 17.94
N ARG A 91 2.17 0.16 18.22
CA ARG A 91 1.46 -0.26 19.42
C ARG A 91 0.27 -1.09 19.09
#